data_878e93a96a05cdb38859fb35ae5c8dfb
#
_entry.id   878e93a96a05cdb38859fb35ae5c8dfb
#
_cell.length_a   1.000
_cell.length_b   1.000
_cell.length_c   1.000
_cell.angle_alpha   90.00
_cell.angle_beta   90.00
_cell.angle_gamma   90.00
#
_symmetry.space_group_name_H-M   'P 1'
#
loop_
_entity.id
_entity.type
_entity.pdbx_description
1 polymer ?
#
loop_
_entity_poly.entity_id
_entity_poly.type
_entity_poly.pdbx_seq_one_letter_code
_entity_poly.pdbx_strand_id
1 'polypeptide(L)'
;MDTQLSRDQALDLAIKTLVASGATEENATPLANGIIQAEIDGIKSHGFHYLPIYCLHLSCKKVRGNASPKKNHKSNVALSVDADNGFAHRAISIGFDDLIPSAKENGIASLAISNSYNCGVLGYHTKT
;
A
#
# COMPACT_ATOMS: atom_id res chain seq x y z
N MET A 1 -14.70 9.72 24.23
CA MET A 1 -14.64 8.30 24.64
C MET A 1 -13.71 7.57 23.68
N ASP A 2 -12.68 6.96 24.19
CA ASP A 2 -11.75 6.20 23.37
C ASP A 2 -12.30 4.80 23.11
N THR A 3 -12.35 4.39 21.85
CA THR A 3 -12.75 3.03 21.47
C THR A 3 -11.49 2.20 21.29
N GLN A 4 -11.40 1.10 22.02
CA GLN A 4 -10.32 0.13 21.84
C GLN A 4 -10.74 -0.97 20.86
N LEU A 5 -9.91 -1.19 19.85
CA LEU A 5 -10.08 -2.26 18.88
C LEU A 5 -8.88 -3.20 18.96
N SER A 6 -9.11 -4.49 18.76
CA SER A 6 -8.00 -5.41 18.48
C SER A 6 -7.39 -5.08 17.12
N ARG A 7 -6.16 -5.55 16.87
CA ARG A 7 -5.50 -5.39 15.57
C ARG A 7 -6.39 -5.91 14.42
N ASP A 8 -6.99 -7.08 14.60
CA ASP A 8 -7.82 -7.71 13.57
C ASP A 8 -9.14 -6.95 13.33
N GLN A 9 -9.77 -6.45 14.38
CA GLN A 9 -10.95 -5.61 14.28
C GLN A 9 -10.63 -4.28 13.56
N ALA A 10 -9.50 -3.67 13.89
CA ALA A 10 -9.06 -2.44 13.25
C ALA A 10 -8.74 -2.65 11.76
N LEU A 11 -8.06 -3.76 11.42
CA LEU A 11 -7.75 -4.13 10.04
C LEU A 11 -9.03 -4.37 9.23
N ASP A 12 -9.96 -5.15 9.75
CA ASP A 12 -11.25 -5.42 9.10
C ASP A 12 -12.04 -4.12 8.86
N LEU A 13 -12.08 -3.23 9.85
CA LEU A 13 -12.72 -1.93 9.72
C LEU A 13 -12.08 -1.09 8.60
N ALA A 14 -10.76 -1.02 8.55
CA ALA A 14 -10.04 -0.27 7.52
C ALA A 14 -10.32 -0.82 6.11
N ILE A 15 -10.25 -2.15 5.94
CA ILE A 15 -10.53 -2.80 4.65
C ILE A 15 -11.96 -2.51 4.21
N LYS A 16 -12.95 -2.76 5.07
CA LYS A 16 -14.37 -2.52 4.76
C LYS A 16 -14.65 -1.07 4.40
N THR A 17 -14.03 -0.13 5.09
CA THR A 17 -14.19 1.30 4.83
C THR A 17 -13.62 1.70 3.47
N LEU A 18 -12.44 1.19 3.11
CA LEU A 18 -11.81 1.43 1.82
C LEU A 18 -12.62 0.79 0.68
N VAL A 19 -13.10 -0.44 0.86
CA VAL A 19 -13.94 -1.13 -0.14
C VAL A 19 -15.27 -0.40 -0.33
N ALA A 20 -15.91 0.04 0.74
CA ALA A 20 -17.14 0.84 0.65
C ALA A 20 -16.93 2.18 -0.08
N SER A 21 -15.70 2.72 -0.09
CA SER A 21 -15.33 3.95 -0.79
C SER A 21 -14.91 3.73 -2.25
N GLY A 22 -14.84 2.48 -2.72
CA GLY A 22 -14.58 2.16 -4.12
C GLY A 22 -13.30 1.38 -4.41
N ALA A 23 -12.54 0.94 -3.39
CA ALA A 23 -11.40 0.07 -3.59
C ALA A 23 -11.83 -1.40 -3.77
N THR A 24 -11.09 -2.16 -4.57
CA THR A 24 -11.16 -3.62 -4.49
C THR A 24 -10.48 -4.11 -3.22
N GLU A 25 -10.85 -5.27 -2.72
CA GLU A 25 -10.23 -5.84 -1.51
C GLU A 25 -8.73 -6.05 -1.70
N GLU A 26 -8.30 -6.47 -2.89
CA GLU A 26 -6.88 -6.65 -3.25
C GLU A 26 -6.07 -5.35 -3.14
N ASN A 27 -6.67 -4.20 -3.46
CA ASN A 27 -6.05 -2.89 -3.35
C ASN A 27 -6.16 -2.31 -1.94
N ALA A 28 -7.26 -2.58 -1.24
CA ALA A 28 -7.51 -2.10 0.12
C ALA A 28 -6.61 -2.79 1.16
N THR A 29 -6.41 -4.10 1.06
CA THR A 29 -5.72 -4.88 2.09
C THR A 29 -4.27 -4.45 2.32
N PRO A 30 -3.41 -4.27 1.31
CA PRO A 30 -2.05 -3.80 1.54
C PRO A 30 -1.99 -2.40 2.17
N LEU A 31 -2.87 -1.50 1.75
CA LEU A 31 -2.98 -0.16 2.34
C LEU A 31 -3.45 -0.22 3.79
N ALA A 32 -4.48 -1.01 4.08
CA ALA A 32 -5.01 -1.17 5.43
C ALA A 32 -3.94 -1.70 6.40
N ASN A 33 -3.12 -2.66 5.99
CA ASN A 33 -1.99 -3.13 6.78
C ASN A 33 -0.99 -2.00 7.12
N GLY A 34 -0.71 -1.13 6.17
CA GLY A 34 0.15 0.05 6.38
C GLY A 34 -0.47 1.04 7.39
N ILE A 35 -1.78 1.28 7.30
CA ILE A 35 -2.52 2.14 8.23
C ILE A 35 -2.47 1.57 9.65
N ILE A 36 -2.73 0.28 9.82
CA ILE A 36 -2.72 -0.37 11.13
C ILE A 36 -1.31 -0.37 11.74
N GLN A 37 -0.28 -0.62 10.92
CA GLN A 37 1.09 -0.56 11.40
C GLN A 37 1.49 0.86 11.84
N ALA A 38 1.03 1.88 11.13
CA ALA A 38 1.24 3.27 11.55
C ALA A 38 0.60 3.56 12.93
N GLU A 39 -0.59 3.04 13.21
CA GLU A 39 -1.22 3.14 14.54
C GLU A 39 -0.39 2.44 15.61
N ILE A 40 0.08 1.22 15.34
CA ILE A 40 0.91 0.44 16.27
C ILE A 40 2.23 1.18 16.57
N ASP A 41 2.83 1.78 15.55
CA ASP A 41 4.09 2.53 15.67
C ASP A 41 3.88 3.95 16.26
N GLY A 42 2.64 4.33 16.60
CA GLY A 42 2.32 5.65 17.16
C GLY A 42 2.37 6.80 16.14
N ILE A 43 2.40 6.50 14.84
CA ILE A 43 2.45 7.49 13.75
C ILE A 43 1.01 7.84 13.32
N LYS A 44 0.29 8.51 14.19
CA LYS A 44 -1.14 8.79 14.04
C LYS A 44 -1.49 9.54 12.75
N SER A 45 -0.59 10.40 12.25
CA SER A 45 -0.80 11.15 11.00
C SER A 45 -0.98 10.26 9.77
N HIS A 46 -0.52 9.01 9.80
CA HIS A 46 -0.61 8.03 8.72
C HIS A 46 -1.45 6.80 9.08
N GLY A 47 -2.06 6.80 10.26
CA GLY A 47 -2.97 5.79 10.74
C GLY A 47 -4.43 6.08 10.38
N PHE A 48 -5.35 5.77 11.27
CA PHE A 48 -6.79 6.01 11.09
C PHE A 48 -7.15 7.47 10.83
N HIS A 49 -6.36 8.40 11.34
CA HIS A 49 -6.57 9.83 11.08
C HIS A 49 -6.56 10.16 9.58
N TYR A 50 -5.78 9.42 8.80
CA TYR A 50 -5.66 9.64 7.36
C TYR A 50 -6.67 8.81 6.53
N LEU A 51 -7.33 7.82 7.12
CA LEU A 51 -8.29 6.94 6.42
C LEU A 51 -9.41 7.71 5.71
N PRO A 52 -10.04 8.74 6.32
CA PRO A 52 -11.06 9.53 5.62
C PRO A 52 -10.55 10.22 4.36
N ILE A 53 -9.29 10.60 4.33
CA ILE A 53 -8.65 11.22 3.15
C ILE A 53 -8.49 10.20 2.03
N TYR A 54 -8.06 8.99 2.34
CA TYR A 54 -8.03 7.90 1.36
C TYR A 54 -9.43 7.62 0.77
N CYS A 55 -10.45 7.57 1.62
CA CYS A 55 -11.84 7.37 1.18
C CYS A 55 -12.33 8.51 0.27
N LEU A 56 -12.03 9.76 0.62
CA LEU A 56 -12.35 10.92 -0.21
C LEU A 56 -11.67 10.82 -1.59
N HIS A 57 -10.40 10.46 -1.61
CA HIS A 57 -9.63 10.37 -2.86
C HIS A 57 -10.05 9.18 -3.74
N LEU A 58 -10.56 8.10 -3.15
CA LEU A 58 -11.24 7.03 -3.88
C LEU A 58 -12.56 7.54 -4.50
N SER A 59 -13.38 8.19 -3.71
CA SER A 59 -14.69 8.69 -4.14
C SER A 59 -14.61 9.72 -5.26
N CYS A 60 -13.63 10.64 -5.20
CA CYS A 60 -13.40 11.64 -6.25
C CYS A 60 -12.50 11.14 -7.40
N LYS A 61 -12.14 9.86 -7.40
CA LYS A 61 -11.31 9.20 -8.43
C LYS A 61 -9.91 9.78 -8.60
N LYS A 62 -9.37 10.44 -7.57
CA LYS A 62 -7.97 10.86 -7.51
C LYS A 62 -7.02 9.67 -7.43
N VAL A 63 -7.47 8.57 -6.86
CA VAL A 63 -6.80 7.27 -6.86
C VAL A 63 -7.75 6.23 -7.43
N ARG A 64 -7.21 5.31 -8.22
CA ARG A 64 -7.99 4.26 -8.87
C ARG A 64 -8.16 3.07 -7.93
N GLY A 65 -9.40 2.87 -7.43
CA GLY A 65 -9.71 1.82 -6.45
C GLY A 65 -9.63 0.40 -7.01
N ASN A 66 -9.86 0.23 -8.32
CA ASN A 66 -9.76 -1.06 -9.04
C ASN A 66 -8.49 -1.15 -9.88
N ALA A 67 -7.42 -0.47 -9.48
CA ALA A 67 -6.15 -0.51 -10.18
C ALA A 67 -5.60 -1.93 -10.29
N SER A 68 -4.96 -2.22 -11.43
CA SER A 68 -4.29 -3.48 -11.71
C SER A 68 -2.81 -3.21 -12.03
N PRO A 69 -1.95 -3.19 -11.01
CA PRO A 69 -0.52 -2.90 -11.22
C PRO A 69 0.13 -3.89 -12.18
N LYS A 70 1.07 -3.39 -12.98
CA LYS A 70 1.78 -4.16 -14.02
C LYS A 70 3.28 -4.11 -13.82
N LYS A 71 3.91 -5.27 -13.88
CA LYS A 71 5.37 -5.41 -13.87
C LYS A 71 5.94 -5.06 -15.25
N ASN A 72 6.93 -4.16 -15.29
CA ASN A 72 7.63 -3.71 -16.51
C ASN A 72 9.15 -3.72 -16.27
N HIS A 73 9.69 -4.87 -15.87
CA HIS A 73 11.11 -4.99 -15.54
C HIS A 73 12.00 -4.74 -16.76
N LYS A 74 13.10 -4.00 -16.56
CA LYS A 74 14.09 -3.66 -17.59
C LYS A 74 15.24 -4.66 -17.63
N SER A 75 15.55 -5.26 -16.49
CA SER A 75 16.58 -6.32 -16.35
C SER A 75 16.32 -7.10 -15.06
N ASN A 76 17.18 -8.07 -14.77
CA ASN A 76 17.08 -8.86 -13.54
C ASN A 76 17.27 -8.03 -12.25
N VAL A 77 17.91 -6.86 -12.34
CA VAL A 77 18.21 -6.01 -11.19
C VAL A 77 17.56 -4.62 -11.26
N ALA A 78 17.01 -4.25 -12.41
CA ALA A 78 16.28 -3.00 -12.62
C ALA A 78 14.80 -3.32 -12.82
N LEU A 79 14.09 -3.43 -11.70
CA LEU A 79 12.68 -3.80 -11.67
C LEU A 79 11.80 -2.55 -11.71
N SER A 80 10.62 -2.67 -12.31
CA SER A 80 9.63 -1.59 -12.25
C SER A 80 8.22 -2.14 -12.22
N VAL A 81 7.34 -1.41 -11.54
CA VAL A 81 5.89 -1.68 -11.48
C VAL A 81 5.14 -0.38 -11.76
N ASP A 82 4.24 -0.42 -12.71
CA ASP A 82 3.25 0.63 -12.92
C ASP A 82 2.05 0.36 -12.00
N ALA A 83 1.74 1.29 -11.11
CA ALA A 83 0.66 1.14 -10.14
C ALA A 83 -0.74 1.40 -10.73
N ASP A 84 -0.84 1.71 -12.02
CA ASP A 84 -2.13 1.96 -12.70
C ASP A 84 -2.97 3.05 -12.01
N ASN A 85 -2.31 4.10 -11.51
CA ASN A 85 -2.90 5.18 -10.71
C ASN A 85 -3.58 4.72 -9.40
N GLY A 86 -3.21 3.54 -8.92
CA GLY A 86 -3.67 2.97 -7.66
C GLY A 86 -2.79 3.29 -6.47
N PHE A 87 -3.06 2.63 -5.36
CA PHE A 87 -2.26 2.75 -4.14
C PHE A 87 -0.87 2.14 -4.33
N ALA A 88 0.16 2.86 -3.86
CA ALA A 88 1.54 2.40 -3.92
C ALA A 88 1.76 1.08 -3.17
N HIS A 89 1.06 0.87 -2.06
CA HIS A 89 1.18 -0.34 -1.23
C HIS A 89 0.96 -1.64 -2.03
N ARG A 90 -0.05 -1.67 -2.91
CA ARG A 90 -0.31 -2.82 -3.78
C ARG A 90 0.83 -3.04 -4.79
N ALA A 91 1.28 -1.98 -5.44
CA ALA A 91 2.36 -2.05 -6.41
C ALA A 91 3.70 -2.45 -5.77
N ILE A 92 4.00 -1.93 -4.58
CA ILE A 92 5.19 -2.28 -3.80
C ILE A 92 5.15 -3.75 -3.41
N SER A 93 4.02 -4.24 -2.90
CA SER A 93 3.85 -5.66 -2.53
C SER A 93 4.16 -6.59 -3.70
N ILE A 94 3.59 -6.32 -4.87
CA ILE A 94 3.83 -7.10 -6.09
C ILE A 94 5.30 -7.00 -6.53
N GLY A 95 5.90 -5.82 -6.43
CA GLY A 95 7.30 -5.61 -6.81
C GLY A 95 8.28 -6.31 -5.88
N PHE A 96 7.97 -6.40 -4.58
CA PHE A 96 8.82 -7.06 -3.59
C PHE A 96 8.92 -8.57 -3.81
N ASP A 97 7.91 -9.20 -4.40
CA ASP A 97 7.96 -10.62 -4.76
C ASP A 97 9.14 -10.94 -5.69
N ASP A 98 9.54 -9.97 -6.52
CA ASP A 98 10.68 -10.11 -7.44
C ASP A 98 11.94 -9.41 -6.90
N LEU A 99 11.79 -8.27 -6.22
CA LEU A 99 12.92 -7.48 -5.70
C LEU A 99 13.78 -8.26 -4.71
N ILE A 100 13.14 -8.93 -3.76
CA ILE A 100 13.86 -9.65 -2.69
C ILE A 100 14.69 -10.81 -3.23
N PRO A 101 14.14 -11.72 -4.07
CA PRO A 101 14.94 -12.75 -4.71
C PRO A 101 16.05 -12.19 -5.59
N SER A 102 15.76 -11.16 -6.40
CA SER A 102 16.75 -10.54 -7.28
C SER A 102 17.92 -9.94 -6.49
N ALA A 103 17.66 -9.23 -5.40
CA ALA A 103 18.70 -8.66 -4.56
C ALA A 103 19.57 -9.74 -3.88
N LYS A 104 18.95 -10.84 -3.46
CA LYS A 104 19.70 -11.99 -2.88
C LYS A 104 20.61 -12.67 -3.90
N GLU A 105 20.16 -12.81 -5.13
CA GLU A 105 20.93 -13.45 -6.20
C GLU A 105 22.07 -12.57 -6.72
N ASN A 106 21.82 -11.28 -6.88
CA ASN A 106 22.73 -10.35 -7.56
C ASN A 106 23.49 -9.40 -6.62
N GLY A 107 23.22 -9.46 -5.31
CA GLY A 107 23.82 -8.58 -4.30
C GLY A 107 23.12 -7.23 -4.15
N ILE A 108 22.52 -6.70 -5.20
CA ILE A 108 21.74 -5.48 -5.22
C ILE A 108 20.68 -5.53 -6.31
N ALA A 109 19.52 -4.96 -6.05
CA ALA A 109 18.49 -4.72 -7.05
C ALA A 109 17.73 -3.42 -6.72
N SER A 110 17.08 -2.85 -7.71
CA SER A 110 16.24 -1.65 -7.55
C SER A 110 14.83 -1.89 -8.05
N LEU A 111 13.86 -1.25 -7.42
CA LEU A 111 12.45 -1.26 -7.81
C LEU A 111 11.95 0.17 -7.95
N ALA A 112 11.52 0.52 -9.14
CA ALA A 112 10.83 1.78 -9.41
C ALA A 112 9.32 1.56 -9.45
N ILE A 113 8.57 2.40 -8.75
CA ILE A 113 7.10 2.43 -8.82
C ILE A 113 6.67 3.69 -9.55
N SER A 114 5.88 3.55 -10.59
CA SER A 114 5.34 4.67 -11.38
C SER A 114 3.81 4.74 -11.26
N ASN A 115 3.26 5.91 -11.61
CA ASN A 115 1.82 6.16 -11.63
C ASN A 115 1.11 5.71 -10.33
N SER A 116 1.71 6.02 -9.17
CA SER A 116 1.19 5.61 -7.88
C SER A 116 0.69 6.79 -7.05
N TYR A 117 -0.29 6.52 -6.20
CA TYR A 117 -0.64 7.37 -5.08
C TYR A 117 0.48 7.33 -4.01
N ASN A 118 0.38 8.14 -2.95
CA ASN A 118 1.41 8.15 -1.90
C ASN A 118 1.63 6.76 -1.26
N CYS A 119 2.83 6.53 -0.72
CA CYS A 119 3.21 5.26 -0.12
C CYS A 119 3.08 5.22 1.43
N GLY A 120 2.43 6.22 2.03
CA GLY A 120 2.28 6.28 3.48
C GLY A 120 3.62 6.47 4.21
N VAL A 121 3.82 5.70 5.27
CA VAL A 121 5.05 5.74 6.07
C VAL A 121 6.18 5.01 5.36
N LEU A 122 7.27 5.72 5.02
CA LEU A 122 8.41 5.12 4.31
C LEU A 122 9.04 3.95 5.09
N GLY A 123 9.17 4.08 6.40
CA GLY A 123 9.72 3.03 7.27
C GLY A 123 8.91 1.74 7.30
N TYR A 124 7.64 1.78 6.92
CA TYR A 124 6.81 0.58 6.80
C TYR A 124 7.37 -0.41 5.79
N HIS A 125 7.77 0.09 4.62
CA HIS A 125 8.25 -0.74 3.51
C HIS A 125 9.65 -1.31 3.73
N THR A 126 10.42 -0.76 4.67
CA THR A 126 11.79 -1.22 4.98
C THR A 126 11.84 -2.31 6.04
N LYS A 127 10.72 -2.64 6.68
CA LYS A 127 10.61 -3.69 7.71
C LYS A 127 10.32 -5.09 7.14
N THR A 128 10.19 -5.19 5.85
CA THR A 128 9.77 -6.43 5.16
C THR A 128 10.92 -7.41 4.97
#